data_52e20d1ffa36bc787d6c4abbe10d0cd9
#
_entry.id   52e20d1ffa36bc787d6c4abbe10d0cd9
#
_cell.length_a   1.000
_cell.length_b   1.000
_cell.length_c   1.000
_cell.angle_alpha   90.00
_cell.angle_beta   90.00
_cell.angle_gamma   90.00
#
_symmetry.space_group_name_H-M   'P 1'
#
loop_
_entity.id
_entity.type
_entity.pdbx_description
1 polymer ?
#
loop_
_entity_poly.entity_id
_entity_poly.type
_entity_poly.pdbx_seq_one_letter_code
_entity_poly.pdbx_strand_id
1 'polypeptide(L)'
;GLGDVYKRQRLKEIESLNRDWIFVRASIADKDVVERIFSETQISVVVNLAAQAGVRYSITNPDAYIQSNLIGFYNILEACRHHEVEHLVYASSSSVYGSNKKVPYSTDDKVDNPVSLYAATKKSNELMAHAYSKLYNIPSTGLRFFTVYGPAGRPDMAYFGFTNKLREGKTIQIFNYGNCKRDFTYIDDIVEGVVRIMQHAPEKQNGEDGLPIPPYKVYNIGNNSPENLLDFVTILQEELITAKVLPADYDFEAHK
;
A
#
# COMPACT_ATOMS: atom_id res chain seq x y z
N GLY A 1 14.87 14.20 6.05
CA GLY A 1 13.54 14.83 6.08
C GLY A 1 12.64 14.24 7.17
N LEU A 2 11.42 14.79 7.35
CA LEU A 2 10.47 14.31 8.38
C LEU A 2 10.24 12.79 8.27
N GLY A 3 10.18 12.24 7.06
CA GLY A 3 10.02 10.80 6.86
C GLY A 3 11.12 9.93 7.48
N ASP A 4 12.34 10.44 7.61
CA ASP A 4 13.46 9.71 8.22
C ASP A 4 13.33 9.65 9.75
N VAL A 5 12.79 10.70 10.38
CA VAL A 5 12.55 10.72 11.83
C VAL A 5 11.52 9.65 12.20
N TYR A 6 10.38 9.61 11.52
CA TYR A 6 9.34 8.61 11.77
C TYR A 6 9.83 7.17 11.54
N LYS A 7 10.60 6.94 10.48
CA LYS A 7 11.20 5.62 10.20
C LYS A 7 12.13 5.17 11.33
N ARG A 8 13.00 6.06 11.82
CA ARG A 8 13.92 5.75 12.93
C ARG A 8 13.18 5.44 14.23
N GLN A 9 12.08 6.15 14.53
CA GLN A 9 11.26 5.85 15.70
C GLN A 9 10.69 4.43 15.62
N ARG A 10 10.11 4.05 14.47
CA ARG A 10 9.54 2.72 14.25
C ARG A 10 10.59 1.61 14.32
N LEU A 11 11.78 1.84 13.79
CA LEU A 11 12.88 0.89 13.92
C LEU A 11 13.25 0.67 15.39
N LYS A 12 13.36 1.73 16.19
CA LYS A 12 13.62 1.62 17.63
C LYS A 12 12.52 0.86 18.38
N GLU A 13 11.26 1.05 18.01
CA GLU A 13 10.15 0.29 18.57
C GLU A 13 10.28 -1.20 18.28
N ILE A 14 10.60 -1.58 17.04
CA ILE A 14 10.83 -2.99 16.67
C ILE A 14 12.05 -3.56 17.42
N GLU A 15 13.15 -2.82 17.49
CA GLU A 15 14.35 -3.20 18.24
C GLU A 15 14.03 -3.48 19.73
N SER A 16 13.13 -2.68 20.33
CA SER A 16 12.72 -2.83 21.72
C SER A 16 11.93 -4.10 22.01
N LEU A 17 11.34 -4.74 21.00
CA LEU A 17 10.56 -5.97 21.15
C LEU A 17 11.46 -7.21 21.34
N ASN A 18 12.77 -7.08 21.28
CA ASN A 18 13.76 -8.16 21.48
C ASN A 18 13.40 -9.45 20.69
N ARG A 19 13.09 -9.28 19.40
CA ARG A 19 12.76 -10.36 18.47
C ARG A 19 13.95 -10.61 17.53
N ASP A 20 14.04 -11.82 17.04
CA ASP A 20 15.00 -12.18 15.99
C ASP A 20 14.60 -11.48 14.70
N TRP A 21 15.31 -10.40 14.36
CA TRP A 21 15.13 -9.68 13.10
C TRP A 21 16.44 -9.04 12.67
N ILE A 22 16.59 -8.89 11.36
CA ILE A 22 17.75 -8.24 10.76
C ILE A 22 17.26 -7.05 9.94
N PHE A 23 17.82 -5.87 10.23
CA PHE A 23 17.55 -4.68 9.45
C PHE A 23 18.66 -4.40 8.45
N VAL A 24 18.34 -4.42 7.15
CA VAL A 24 19.25 -4.04 6.08
C VAL A 24 18.81 -2.69 5.51
N ARG A 25 19.64 -1.65 5.70
CA ARG A 25 19.37 -0.32 5.14
C ARG A 25 19.81 -0.27 3.67
N ALA A 26 18.87 -0.54 2.76
CA ALA A 26 19.12 -0.57 1.33
C ALA A 26 17.90 -0.13 0.52
N SER A 27 18.04 -0.09 -0.80
CA SER A 27 16.95 0.05 -1.76
C SER A 27 16.69 -1.29 -2.43
N ILE A 28 15.40 -1.65 -2.63
CA ILE A 28 15.06 -2.82 -3.44
C ILE A 28 15.44 -2.64 -4.91
N ALA A 29 15.71 -1.40 -5.36
CA ALA A 29 16.24 -1.13 -6.70
C ALA A 29 17.75 -1.48 -6.83
N ASP A 30 18.43 -1.73 -5.72
CA ASP A 30 19.81 -2.21 -5.68
C ASP A 30 19.79 -3.75 -5.80
N LYS A 31 20.02 -4.22 -7.01
CA LYS A 31 19.97 -5.65 -7.35
C LYS A 31 20.96 -6.48 -6.54
N ASP A 32 22.18 -5.98 -6.35
CA ASP A 32 23.26 -6.73 -5.70
C ASP A 32 22.95 -6.93 -4.20
N VAL A 33 22.35 -5.93 -3.56
CA VAL A 33 21.93 -6.04 -2.17
C VAL A 33 20.75 -7.01 -2.04
N VAL A 34 19.77 -6.97 -2.93
CA VAL A 34 18.64 -7.90 -2.91
C VAL A 34 19.14 -9.33 -3.08
N GLU A 35 19.97 -9.58 -4.09
CA GLU A 35 20.54 -10.90 -4.36
C GLU A 35 21.36 -11.42 -3.18
N ARG A 36 22.18 -10.58 -2.57
CA ARG A 36 22.95 -10.96 -1.38
C ARG A 36 22.06 -11.40 -0.22
N ILE A 37 20.97 -10.66 0.07
CA ILE A 37 20.04 -11.02 1.16
C ILE A 37 19.44 -12.41 0.93
N PHE A 38 19.02 -12.71 -0.28
CA PHE A 38 18.42 -14.00 -0.61
C PHE A 38 19.46 -15.14 -0.64
N SER A 39 20.70 -14.85 -1.02
CA SER A 39 21.80 -15.83 -1.04
C SER A 39 22.28 -16.17 0.37
N GLU A 40 22.30 -15.20 1.28
CA GLU A 40 22.77 -15.38 2.68
C GLU A 40 21.67 -15.91 3.62
N THR A 41 20.40 -15.88 3.19
CA THR A 41 19.26 -16.23 4.06
C THR A 41 18.26 -17.09 3.30
N GLN A 42 17.91 -18.26 3.84
CA GLN A 42 16.80 -19.04 3.28
C GLN A 42 15.48 -18.35 3.59
N ILE A 43 14.85 -17.79 2.55
CA ILE A 43 13.60 -17.04 2.65
C ILE A 43 12.46 -17.85 2.06
N SER A 44 11.51 -18.28 2.90
CA SER A 44 10.30 -18.98 2.46
C SER A 44 9.22 -18.02 1.98
N VAL A 45 9.01 -16.91 2.69
CA VAL A 45 7.93 -15.94 2.39
C VAL A 45 8.51 -14.54 2.22
N VAL A 46 8.13 -13.90 1.12
CA VAL A 46 8.46 -12.49 0.86
C VAL A 46 7.22 -11.64 0.98
N VAL A 47 7.25 -10.59 1.82
CA VAL A 47 6.19 -9.57 1.90
C VAL A 47 6.75 -8.24 1.38
N ASN A 48 6.53 -7.94 0.11
CA ASN A 48 7.00 -6.71 -0.49
C ASN A 48 6.00 -5.57 -0.33
N LEU A 49 6.16 -4.76 0.70
CA LEU A 49 5.43 -3.51 0.92
C LEU A 49 6.24 -2.27 0.48
N ALA A 50 7.48 -2.47 0.06
CA ALA A 50 8.36 -1.41 -0.38
C ALA A 50 7.92 -0.82 -1.72
N ALA A 51 7.68 0.47 -1.77
CA ALA A 51 7.34 1.22 -2.97
C ALA A 51 7.43 2.73 -2.73
N GLN A 52 7.55 3.50 -3.82
CA GLN A 52 7.17 4.90 -3.78
C GLN A 52 5.65 4.98 -3.90
N ALA A 53 4.99 5.50 -2.88
CA ALA A 53 3.54 5.64 -2.83
C ALA A 53 3.09 7.11 -2.99
N GLY A 54 1.81 7.32 -3.28
CA GLY A 54 1.19 8.64 -3.42
C GLY A 54 0.97 9.05 -4.88
N VAL A 55 -0.29 9.33 -5.23
CA VAL A 55 -0.67 9.70 -6.60
C VAL A 55 -0.05 11.03 -7.02
N ARG A 56 -0.11 12.06 -6.14
CA ARG A 56 0.34 13.42 -6.49
C ARG A 56 1.85 13.51 -6.69
N TYR A 57 2.63 12.86 -5.85
CA TYR A 57 4.09 12.88 -5.96
C TYR A 57 4.57 12.21 -7.25
N SER A 58 3.79 11.28 -7.83
CA SER A 58 4.14 10.67 -9.12
C SER A 58 4.11 11.64 -10.30
N ILE A 59 3.46 12.79 -10.14
CA ILE A 59 3.43 13.87 -11.17
C ILE A 59 4.74 14.67 -11.12
N THR A 60 5.25 14.96 -9.93
CA THR A 60 6.43 15.81 -9.74
C THR A 60 7.74 15.07 -9.72
N ASN A 61 7.73 13.78 -9.38
CA ASN A 61 8.92 12.93 -9.33
C ASN A 61 8.63 11.52 -9.87
N PRO A 62 8.42 11.35 -11.18
CA PRO A 62 8.09 10.07 -11.80
C PRO A 62 9.22 9.04 -11.69
N ASP A 63 10.49 9.47 -11.73
CA ASP A 63 11.65 8.57 -11.69
C ASP A 63 11.68 7.72 -10.41
N ALA A 64 11.29 8.30 -9.27
CA ALA A 64 11.21 7.57 -8.00
C ALA A 64 10.24 6.39 -8.08
N TYR A 65 9.18 6.51 -8.87
CA TYR A 65 8.20 5.43 -9.08
C TYR A 65 8.72 4.34 -10.01
N ILE A 66 9.40 4.73 -11.08
CA ILE A 66 10.04 3.76 -11.98
C ILE A 66 11.09 2.95 -11.20
N GLN A 67 11.98 3.63 -10.50
CA GLN A 67 13.05 2.96 -9.76
C GLN A 67 12.52 2.05 -8.64
N SER A 68 11.63 2.55 -7.79
CA SER A 68 11.16 1.76 -6.64
C SER A 68 10.11 0.72 -7.04
N ASN A 69 9.14 1.10 -7.91
CA ASN A 69 7.97 0.26 -8.14
C ASN A 69 8.16 -0.72 -9.29
N LEU A 70 8.96 -0.37 -10.31
CA LEU A 70 9.22 -1.27 -11.43
C LEU A 70 10.55 -1.98 -11.27
N ILE A 71 11.67 -1.26 -11.22
CA ILE A 71 12.99 -1.88 -11.11
C ILE A 71 13.13 -2.63 -9.78
N GLY A 72 12.74 -2.00 -8.67
CA GLY A 72 12.79 -2.64 -7.36
C GLY A 72 11.92 -3.90 -7.28
N PHE A 73 10.70 -3.84 -7.80
CA PHE A 73 9.82 -5.01 -7.82
C PHE A 73 10.33 -6.12 -8.74
N TYR A 74 10.89 -5.76 -9.88
CA TYR A 74 11.56 -6.71 -10.77
C TYR A 74 12.70 -7.45 -10.06
N ASN A 75 13.55 -6.75 -9.31
CA ASN A 75 14.63 -7.38 -8.54
C ASN A 75 14.09 -8.39 -7.51
N ILE A 76 12.98 -8.06 -6.84
CA ILE A 76 12.31 -9.00 -5.92
C ILE A 76 11.79 -10.23 -6.65
N LEU A 77 11.17 -10.06 -7.82
CA LEU A 77 10.67 -11.18 -8.63
C LEU A 77 11.81 -12.11 -9.09
N GLU A 78 12.93 -11.55 -9.56
CA GLU A 78 14.10 -12.33 -9.95
C GLU A 78 14.71 -13.07 -8.75
N ALA A 79 14.82 -12.43 -7.61
CA ALA A 79 15.28 -13.07 -6.39
C ALA A 79 14.35 -14.23 -5.98
N CYS A 80 13.03 -14.02 -5.98
CA CYS A 80 12.07 -15.09 -5.73
C CYS A 80 12.21 -16.27 -6.71
N ARG A 81 12.48 -15.98 -7.98
CA ARG A 81 12.68 -17.00 -9.02
C ARG A 81 13.91 -17.85 -8.78
N HIS A 82 15.02 -17.24 -8.33
CA HIS A 82 16.31 -17.93 -8.19
C HIS A 82 16.50 -18.61 -6.83
N HIS A 83 15.68 -18.27 -5.83
CA HIS A 83 15.82 -18.75 -4.45
C HIS A 83 14.60 -19.54 -3.93
N GLU A 84 13.77 -20.10 -4.84
CA GLU A 84 12.66 -21.01 -4.54
C GLU A 84 11.72 -20.54 -3.42
N VAL A 85 11.30 -19.26 -3.49
CA VAL A 85 10.38 -18.67 -2.52
C VAL A 85 9.01 -19.35 -2.58
N GLU A 86 8.49 -19.76 -1.44
CA GLU A 86 7.22 -20.47 -1.32
C GLU A 86 6.01 -19.54 -1.53
N HIS A 87 6.12 -18.26 -1.14
CA HIS A 87 5.05 -17.29 -1.31
C HIS A 87 5.58 -15.85 -1.42
N LEU A 88 5.20 -15.17 -2.50
CA LEU A 88 5.37 -13.72 -2.64
C LEU A 88 4.05 -13.00 -2.39
N VAL A 89 3.96 -12.23 -1.32
CA VAL A 89 2.87 -11.30 -1.04
C VAL A 89 3.33 -9.89 -1.36
N TYR A 90 2.57 -9.11 -2.12
CA TYR A 90 3.00 -7.76 -2.48
C TYR A 90 1.86 -6.74 -2.45
N ALA A 91 2.21 -5.49 -2.10
CA ALA A 91 1.27 -4.38 -2.10
C ALA A 91 0.95 -3.92 -3.53
N SER A 92 -0.30 -4.10 -3.95
CA SER A 92 -0.95 -3.33 -5.00
C SER A 92 -1.69 -2.14 -4.40
N SER A 93 -2.71 -1.60 -5.06
CA SER A 93 -3.45 -0.43 -4.60
C SER A 93 -4.83 -0.37 -5.24
N SER A 94 -5.82 0.12 -4.52
CA SER A 94 -7.14 0.45 -5.09
C SER A 94 -7.07 1.51 -6.19
N SER A 95 -5.97 2.27 -6.29
CA SER A 95 -5.75 3.22 -7.39
C SER A 95 -5.68 2.57 -8.78
N VAL A 96 -5.45 1.24 -8.87
CA VAL A 96 -5.48 0.50 -10.15
C VAL A 96 -6.87 0.51 -10.80
N TYR A 97 -7.95 0.70 -10.01
CA TYR A 97 -9.30 0.83 -10.54
C TYR A 97 -9.49 2.08 -11.40
N GLY A 98 -8.65 3.10 -11.22
CA GLY A 98 -8.59 4.27 -12.08
C GLY A 98 -9.95 4.94 -12.27
N SER A 99 -10.42 5.00 -13.50
CA SER A 99 -11.72 5.60 -13.89
C SER A 99 -12.91 4.63 -13.84
N ASN A 100 -12.77 3.45 -13.22
CA ASN A 100 -13.88 2.50 -13.08
C ASN A 100 -15.03 3.13 -12.27
N LYS A 101 -16.25 3.04 -12.80
CA LYS A 101 -17.46 3.60 -12.18
C LYS A 101 -18.29 2.56 -11.43
N LYS A 102 -17.99 1.28 -11.61
CA LYS A 102 -18.70 0.18 -10.94
C LYS A 102 -18.37 0.18 -9.45
N VAL A 103 -19.37 0.08 -8.60
CA VAL A 103 -19.27 -0.03 -7.14
C VAL A 103 -20.19 -1.17 -6.67
N PRO A 104 -19.72 -2.06 -5.81
CA PRO A 104 -18.35 -2.18 -5.26
C PRO A 104 -17.33 -2.64 -6.31
N TYR A 105 -16.06 -2.30 -6.10
CA TYR A 105 -14.97 -2.78 -6.94
C TYR A 105 -14.75 -4.29 -6.77
N SER A 106 -14.65 -5.01 -7.88
CA SER A 106 -14.27 -6.43 -7.92
C SER A 106 -12.85 -6.62 -8.42
N THR A 107 -12.19 -7.66 -7.94
CA THR A 107 -10.88 -8.07 -8.49
C THR A 107 -10.96 -8.52 -9.94
N ASP A 108 -12.15 -8.91 -10.41
CA ASP A 108 -12.42 -9.31 -11.79
C ASP A 108 -12.68 -8.13 -12.73
N ASP A 109 -12.81 -6.92 -12.19
CA ASP A 109 -13.01 -5.72 -13.01
C ASP A 109 -11.77 -5.45 -13.86
N LYS A 110 -12.00 -5.00 -15.10
CA LYS A 110 -10.93 -4.48 -15.94
C LYS A 110 -10.32 -3.23 -15.30
N VAL A 111 -9.00 -3.22 -15.15
CA VAL A 111 -8.23 -2.12 -14.54
C VAL A 111 -7.17 -1.60 -15.51
N ASP A 112 -7.58 -1.31 -16.74
CA ASP A 112 -6.70 -0.94 -17.86
C ASP A 112 -6.63 0.60 -18.07
N ASN A 113 -7.35 1.38 -17.26
CA ASN A 113 -7.44 2.83 -17.38
C ASN A 113 -6.92 3.55 -16.12
N PRO A 114 -5.61 3.42 -15.79
CA PRO A 114 -5.02 4.10 -14.65
C PRO A 114 -5.03 5.62 -14.86
N VAL A 115 -5.32 6.38 -13.80
CA VAL A 115 -5.38 7.86 -13.85
C VAL A 115 -4.12 8.53 -13.27
N SER A 116 -3.09 7.75 -12.98
CA SER A 116 -1.80 8.25 -12.51
C SER A 116 -0.66 7.28 -12.81
N LEU A 117 0.57 7.78 -12.88
CA LEU A 117 1.75 6.94 -13.01
C LEU A 117 1.87 5.94 -11.84
N TYR A 118 1.55 6.38 -10.62
CA TYR A 118 1.51 5.48 -9.47
C TYR A 118 0.57 4.28 -9.71
N ALA A 119 -0.66 4.54 -10.16
CA ALA A 119 -1.61 3.48 -10.48
C ALA A 119 -1.10 2.56 -11.59
N ALA A 120 -0.49 3.12 -12.63
CA ALA A 120 0.11 2.37 -13.72
C ALA A 120 1.25 1.45 -13.21
N THR A 121 2.15 1.95 -12.35
CA THR A 121 3.21 1.11 -11.78
C THR A 121 2.66 -0.01 -10.90
N LYS A 122 1.59 0.22 -10.12
CA LYS A 122 0.96 -0.83 -9.31
C LYS A 122 0.26 -1.87 -10.17
N LYS A 123 -0.42 -1.46 -11.24
CA LYS A 123 -0.97 -2.40 -12.21
C LYS A 123 0.13 -3.20 -12.92
N SER A 124 1.24 -2.57 -13.26
CA SER A 124 2.41 -3.25 -13.82
C SER A 124 2.95 -4.33 -12.87
N ASN A 125 2.98 -4.07 -11.55
CA ASN A 125 3.37 -5.09 -10.57
C ASN A 125 2.45 -6.31 -10.62
N GLU A 126 1.13 -6.13 -10.75
CA GLU A 126 0.18 -7.25 -10.90
C GLU A 126 0.48 -8.07 -12.17
N LEU A 127 0.71 -7.40 -13.30
CA LEU A 127 1.01 -8.06 -14.58
C LEU A 127 2.37 -8.80 -14.53
N MET A 128 3.39 -8.19 -13.96
CA MET A 128 4.71 -8.81 -13.80
C MET A 128 4.63 -10.02 -12.88
N ALA A 129 3.98 -9.92 -11.71
CA ALA A 129 3.82 -11.04 -10.78
C ALA A 129 3.02 -12.18 -11.42
N HIS A 130 1.96 -11.89 -12.16
CA HIS A 130 1.20 -12.90 -12.89
C HIS A 130 2.06 -13.62 -13.92
N ALA A 131 2.87 -12.88 -14.72
CA ALA A 131 3.76 -13.47 -15.72
C ALA A 131 4.81 -14.39 -15.07
N TYR A 132 5.43 -13.95 -13.96
CA TYR A 132 6.39 -14.76 -13.21
C TYR A 132 5.75 -15.99 -12.56
N SER A 133 4.57 -15.85 -12.02
CA SER A 133 3.79 -16.97 -11.48
C SER A 133 3.48 -18.01 -12.57
N LYS A 134 3.10 -17.56 -13.78
CA LYS A 134 2.82 -18.45 -14.91
C LYS A 134 4.08 -19.14 -15.44
N LEU A 135 5.18 -18.40 -15.59
CA LEU A 135 6.41 -18.91 -16.22
C LEU A 135 7.25 -19.76 -15.27
N TYR A 136 7.32 -19.35 -14.00
CA TYR A 136 8.26 -19.93 -13.03
C TYR A 136 7.56 -20.59 -11.84
N ASN A 137 6.23 -20.68 -11.87
CA ASN A 137 5.41 -21.30 -10.81
C ASN A 137 5.63 -20.68 -9.42
N ILE A 138 5.89 -19.37 -9.35
CA ILE A 138 6.05 -18.64 -8.08
C ILE A 138 4.67 -18.31 -7.51
N PRO A 139 4.28 -18.88 -6.35
CA PRO A 139 3.01 -18.51 -5.71
C PRO A 139 3.02 -17.04 -5.33
N SER A 140 2.06 -16.27 -5.87
CA SER A 140 2.07 -14.81 -5.71
C SER A 140 0.69 -14.26 -5.39
N THR A 141 0.62 -13.38 -4.38
CA THR A 141 -0.62 -12.73 -3.97
C THR A 141 -0.47 -11.21 -3.94
N GLY A 142 -1.26 -10.53 -4.77
CA GLY A 142 -1.34 -9.06 -4.80
C GLY A 142 -2.45 -8.54 -3.89
N LEU A 143 -2.17 -7.49 -3.12
CA LEU A 143 -3.11 -6.88 -2.19
C LEU A 143 -3.44 -5.46 -2.63
N ARG A 144 -4.66 -5.21 -3.08
CA ARG A 144 -5.17 -3.87 -3.42
C ARG A 144 -5.64 -3.19 -2.14
N PHE A 145 -4.73 -2.49 -1.48
CA PHE A 145 -5.07 -1.71 -0.30
C PHE A 145 -5.88 -0.48 -0.65
N PHE A 146 -6.91 -0.21 0.17
CA PHE A 146 -7.69 1.04 0.13
C PHE A 146 -7.03 2.10 1.02
N THR A 147 -7.81 3.00 1.64
CA THR A 147 -7.23 4.06 2.46
C THR A 147 -6.97 3.55 3.87
N VAL A 148 -5.73 3.17 4.14
CA VAL A 148 -5.32 2.68 5.46
C VAL A 148 -5.09 3.85 6.40
N TYR A 149 -5.59 3.72 7.64
CA TYR A 149 -5.38 4.70 8.71
C TYR A 149 -5.06 4.00 10.04
N GLY A 150 -4.56 4.77 11.01
CA GLY A 150 -4.25 4.27 12.34
C GLY A 150 -2.83 4.62 12.79
N PRO A 151 -2.37 4.03 13.91
CA PRO A 151 -1.03 4.26 14.46
C PRO A 151 0.07 4.01 13.43
N ALA A 152 1.17 4.73 13.56
CA ALA A 152 2.30 4.67 12.63
C ALA A 152 1.96 4.99 11.15
N GLY A 153 0.85 5.69 10.87
CA GLY A 153 0.44 6.13 9.53
C GLY A 153 1.49 7.01 8.84
N ARG A 154 1.40 7.14 7.53
CA ARG A 154 2.31 7.99 6.75
C ARG A 154 1.96 9.47 6.93
N PRO A 155 2.95 10.35 7.15
CA PRO A 155 2.70 11.77 7.42
C PRO A 155 2.15 12.57 6.21
N ASP A 156 2.19 12.01 4.99
CA ASP A 156 1.65 12.60 3.77
C ASP A 156 0.16 12.25 3.52
N MET A 157 -0.43 11.43 4.38
CA MET A 157 -1.85 11.10 4.29
C MET A 157 -2.74 12.28 4.68
N ALA A 158 -3.95 12.33 4.10
CA ALA A 158 -4.87 13.46 4.26
C ALA A 158 -5.19 13.76 5.73
N TYR A 159 -5.40 12.74 6.55
CA TYR A 159 -5.70 12.94 7.98
C TYR A 159 -4.55 13.63 8.73
N PHE A 160 -3.28 13.32 8.45
CA PHE A 160 -2.14 14.05 9.02
C PHE A 160 -2.04 15.47 8.46
N GLY A 161 -2.20 15.61 7.15
CA GLY A 161 -2.14 16.92 6.49
C GLY A 161 -3.22 17.87 7.00
N PHE A 162 -4.44 17.39 7.17
CA PHE A 162 -5.56 18.16 7.69
C PHE A 162 -5.36 18.49 9.18
N THR A 163 -5.02 17.50 10.01
CA THR A 163 -4.72 17.73 11.44
C THR A 163 -3.67 18.83 11.65
N ASN A 164 -2.55 18.76 10.91
CA ASN A 164 -1.48 19.74 11.06
C ASN A 164 -1.95 21.15 10.65
N LYS A 165 -2.68 21.27 9.52
CA LYS A 165 -3.20 22.55 9.07
C LYS A 165 -4.20 23.14 10.04
N LEU A 166 -5.17 22.34 10.51
CA LEU A 166 -6.18 22.79 11.46
C LEU A 166 -5.53 23.26 12.78
N ARG A 167 -4.56 22.52 13.30
CA ARG A 167 -3.79 22.90 14.49
C ARG A 167 -3.04 24.22 14.32
N GLU A 168 -2.58 24.51 13.11
CA GLU A 168 -1.85 25.74 12.77
C GLU A 168 -2.79 26.88 12.36
N GLY A 169 -4.11 26.73 12.43
CA GLY A 169 -5.10 27.71 11.98
C GLY A 169 -5.06 27.97 10.46
N LYS A 170 -4.59 26.99 9.68
CA LYS A 170 -4.50 27.07 8.22
C LYS A 170 -5.69 26.42 7.54
N THR A 171 -6.10 26.96 6.42
CA THR A 171 -7.17 26.39 5.59
C THR A 171 -6.77 25.02 5.01
N ILE A 172 -7.65 24.04 5.13
CA ILE A 172 -7.56 22.77 4.41
C ILE A 172 -8.15 22.94 3.01
N GLN A 173 -7.58 22.22 2.04
CA GLN A 173 -8.07 22.23 0.67
C GLN A 173 -8.92 21.01 0.41
N ILE A 174 -10.21 21.23 0.19
CA ILE A 174 -11.17 20.17 -0.16
C ILE A 174 -11.39 20.22 -1.67
N PHE A 175 -11.00 19.17 -2.37
CA PHE A 175 -11.16 19.09 -3.82
C PHE A 175 -12.53 18.55 -4.19
N ASN A 176 -13.01 18.95 -5.39
CA ASN A 176 -14.29 18.51 -5.92
C ASN A 176 -15.46 18.79 -4.95
N TYR A 177 -15.42 19.94 -4.26
CA TYR A 177 -16.44 20.32 -3.27
C TYR A 177 -16.71 19.23 -2.21
N GLY A 178 -15.74 18.39 -1.91
CA GLY A 178 -15.91 17.27 -0.99
C GLY A 178 -16.72 16.08 -1.54
N ASN A 179 -17.18 16.17 -2.80
CA ASN A 179 -17.95 15.08 -3.42
C ASN A 179 -17.03 13.92 -3.82
N CYS A 180 -16.48 13.26 -2.82
CA CYS A 180 -15.73 12.03 -2.97
C CYS A 180 -15.90 11.13 -1.75
N LYS A 181 -15.89 9.83 -1.98
CA LYS A 181 -15.94 8.83 -0.92
C LYS A 181 -14.60 8.14 -0.81
N ARG A 182 -14.27 7.71 0.40
CA ARG A 182 -13.07 6.91 0.71
C ARG A 182 -13.45 5.75 1.59
N ASP A 183 -12.97 4.58 1.27
CA ASP A 183 -13.03 3.43 2.14
C ASP A 183 -11.82 3.48 3.07
N PHE A 184 -12.07 3.78 4.35
CA PHE A 184 -11.07 3.85 5.40
C PHE A 184 -11.00 2.51 6.11
N THR A 185 -9.81 1.90 6.11
CA THR A 185 -9.56 0.62 6.76
C THR A 185 -8.53 0.78 7.87
N TYR A 186 -8.86 0.30 9.07
CA TYR A 186 -7.96 0.42 10.21
C TYR A 186 -6.75 -0.49 10.05
N ILE A 187 -5.60 -0.04 10.55
CA ILE A 187 -4.31 -0.72 10.33
C ILE A 187 -4.30 -2.16 10.86
N ASP A 188 -4.97 -2.44 11.98
CA ASP A 188 -4.96 -3.79 12.56
C ASP A 188 -5.70 -4.78 11.65
N ASP A 189 -6.79 -4.37 10.99
CA ASP A 189 -7.51 -5.20 10.01
C ASP A 189 -6.65 -5.48 8.79
N ILE A 190 -5.86 -4.48 8.35
CA ILE A 190 -4.90 -4.64 7.26
C ILE A 190 -3.80 -5.63 7.64
N VAL A 191 -3.22 -5.48 8.84
CA VAL A 191 -2.15 -6.36 9.32
C VAL A 191 -2.66 -7.80 9.46
N GLU A 192 -3.84 -7.98 10.06
CA GLU A 192 -4.48 -9.29 10.16
C GLU A 192 -4.70 -9.93 8.78
N GLY A 193 -5.20 -9.15 7.81
CA GLY A 193 -5.37 -9.61 6.44
C GLY A 193 -4.05 -10.05 5.80
N VAL A 194 -2.97 -9.29 5.96
CA VAL A 194 -1.64 -9.63 5.45
C VAL A 194 -1.11 -10.90 6.11
N VAL A 195 -1.20 -11.01 7.45
CA VAL A 195 -0.70 -12.16 8.20
C VAL A 195 -1.42 -13.45 7.80
N ARG A 196 -2.75 -13.41 7.64
CA ARG A 196 -3.52 -14.56 7.15
C ARG A 196 -3.10 -14.97 5.74
N ILE A 197 -2.95 -14.01 4.85
CA ILE A 197 -2.57 -14.29 3.46
C ILE A 197 -1.17 -14.88 3.36
N MET A 198 -0.21 -14.45 4.17
CA MET A 198 1.14 -15.03 4.21
C MET A 198 1.14 -16.55 4.42
N GLN A 199 0.14 -17.06 5.14
CA GLN A 199 -0.01 -18.48 5.47
C GLN A 199 -0.75 -19.29 4.41
N HIS A 200 -1.31 -18.63 3.36
CA HIS A 200 -2.16 -19.24 2.35
C HIS A 200 -1.66 -18.90 0.93
N ALA A 201 -0.57 -19.53 0.55
CA ALA A 201 -0.05 -19.40 -0.80
C ALA A 201 -1.05 -19.94 -1.82
N PRO A 202 -1.29 -19.26 -2.95
CA PRO A 202 -2.13 -19.81 -4.01
C PRO A 202 -1.48 -21.02 -4.64
N GLU A 203 -2.30 -22.03 -4.95
CA GLU A 203 -1.86 -23.26 -5.59
C GLU A 203 -2.09 -23.21 -7.11
N LYS A 204 -1.24 -23.93 -7.83
CA LYS A 204 -1.45 -24.19 -9.26
C LYS A 204 -2.68 -25.06 -9.44
N GLN A 205 -3.57 -24.66 -10.33
CA GLN A 205 -4.80 -25.37 -10.65
C GLN A 205 -4.87 -25.67 -12.14
N ASN A 206 -5.79 -26.55 -12.53
CA ASN A 206 -6.16 -26.74 -13.94
C ASN A 206 -7.51 -26.06 -14.17
N GLY A 207 -7.62 -25.32 -15.26
CA GLY A 207 -8.87 -24.76 -15.74
C GLY A 207 -9.84 -25.83 -16.26
N GLU A 208 -11.07 -25.46 -16.51
CA GLU A 208 -12.09 -26.35 -17.12
C GLU A 208 -11.67 -26.82 -18.52
N ASP A 209 -10.85 -26.04 -19.21
CA ASP A 209 -10.23 -26.36 -20.49
C ASP A 209 -8.97 -27.25 -20.39
N GLY A 210 -8.61 -27.68 -19.18
CA GLY A 210 -7.42 -28.49 -18.88
C GLY A 210 -6.10 -27.70 -18.91
N LEU A 211 -6.13 -26.40 -19.19
CA LEU A 211 -4.93 -25.56 -19.19
C LEU A 211 -4.51 -25.16 -17.75
N PRO A 212 -3.20 -25.05 -17.46
CA PRO A 212 -2.75 -24.72 -16.12
C PRO A 212 -3.04 -23.25 -15.78
N ILE A 213 -3.73 -23.03 -14.68
CA ILE A 213 -3.92 -21.74 -14.03
C ILE A 213 -2.73 -21.49 -13.11
N PRO A 214 -2.03 -20.34 -13.22
CA PRO A 214 -0.87 -20.06 -12.39
C PRO A 214 -1.27 -19.91 -10.90
N PRO A 215 -0.37 -20.16 -9.95
CA PRO A 215 -0.57 -19.93 -8.54
C PRO A 215 -0.55 -18.42 -8.22
N TYR A 216 -1.57 -17.70 -8.68
CA TYR A 216 -1.68 -16.25 -8.61
C TYR A 216 -3.05 -15.80 -8.14
N LYS A 217 -3.09 -14.89 -7.17
CA LYS A 217 -4.33 -14.29 -6.65
C LYS A 217 -4.17 -12.79 -6.42
N VAL A 218 -5.28 -12.07 -6.53
CA VAL A 218 -5.38 -10.67 -6.13
C VAL A 218 -6.57 -10.52 -5.20
N TYR A 219 -6.38 -9.78 -4.10
CA TYR A 219 -7.45 -9.48 -3.15
C TYR A 219 -7.60 -7.98 -2.95
N ASN A 220 -8.83 -7.53 -2.76
CA ASN A 220 -9.13 -6.23 -2.19
C ASN A 220 -9.01 -6.32 -0.67
N ILE A 221 -8.27 -5.40 -0.05
CA ILE A 221 -8.19 -5.27 1.40
C ILE A 221 -8.73 -3.90 1.76
N GLY A 222 -9.97 -3.86 2.21
CA GLY A 222 -10.74 -2.66 2.53
C GLY A 222 -11.86 -2.96 3.51
N ASN A 223 -12.49 -1.91 4.07
CA ASN A 223 -13.58 -2.02 5.04
C ASN A 223 -14.96 -2.23 4.40
N ASN A 224 -15.06 -2.02 3.09
CA ASN A 224 -16.32 -2.07 2.33
C ASN A 224 -17.42 -1.09 2.85
N SER A 225 -16.98 0.01 3.47
CA SER A 225 -17.83 1.12 3.95
C SER A 225 -17.26 2.45 3.49
N PRO A 226 -17.58 2.91 2.28
CA PRO A 226 -17.07 4.18 1.75
C PRO A 226 -17.72 5.38 2.45
N GLU A 227 -16.91 6.17 3.16
CA GLU A 227 -17.32 7.37 3.89
C GLU A 227 -17.15 8.64 3.05
N ASN A 228 -18.01 9.63 3.28
CA ASN A 228 -17.92 10.92 2.62
C ASN A 228 -16.74 11.74 3.19
N LEU A 229 -16.04 12.47 2.34
CA LEU A 229 -14.89 13.27 2.76
C LEU A 229 -15.29 14.41 3.72
N LEU A 230 -16.43 15.03 3.54
CA LEU A 230 -16.88 16.12 4.43
C LEU A 230 -17.23 15.58 5.81
N ASP A 231 -17.91 14.44 5.90
CA ASP A 231 -18.22 13.78 7.17
C ASP A 231 -16.92 13.39 7.89
N PHE A 232 -15.93 12.86 7.16
CA PHE A 232 -14.61 12.59 7.70
C PHE A 232 -13.93 13.85 8.26
N VAL A 233 -14.01 14.99 7.57
CA VAL A 233 -13.44 16.26 8.06
C VAL A 233 -14.14 16.73 9.32
N THR A 234 -15.46 16.62 9.39
CA THR A 234 -16.24 17.00 10.57
C THR A 234 -15.84 16.14 11.78
N ILE A 235 -15.82 14.81 11.63
CA ILE A 235 -15.39 13.88 12.67
C ILE A 235 -13.95 14.20 13.13
N LEU A 236 -13.05 14.46 12.18
CA LEU A 236 -11.68 14.84 12.53
C LEU A 236 -11.60 16.10 13.39
N GLN A 237 -12.41 17.14 13.10
CA GLN A 237 -12.46 18.36 13.88
C GLN A 237 -13.03 18.11 15.28
N GLU A 238 -14.11 17.34 15.41
CA GLU A 238 -14.71 16.93 16.69
C GLU A 238 -13.71 16.17 17.57
N GLU A 239 -13.01 15.21 17.00
CA GLU A 239 -11.99 14.45 17.71
C GLU A 239 -10.79 15.30 18.13
N LEU A 240 -10.39 16.28 17.32
CA LEU A 240 -9.32 17.21 17.67
C LEU A 240 -9.73 18.16 18.81
N ILE A 241 -11.01 18.56 18.90
CA ILE A 241 -11.56 19.31 20.04
C ILE A 241 -11.56 18.42 21.30
N THR A 242 -12.06 17.20 21.19
CA THR A 242 -12.07 16.22 22.28
C THR A 242 -10.67 15.95 22.83
N ALA A 243 -9.69 15.83 21.94
CA ALA A 243 -8.28 15.66 22.27
C ALA A 243 -7.59 16.96 22.77
N LYS A 244 -8.33 18.09 22.87
CA LYS A 244 -7.83 19.43 23.27
C LYS A 244 -6.71 19.96 22.35
N VAL A 245 -6.70 19.54 21.09
CA VAL A 245 -5.80 20.04 20.05
C VAL A 245 -6.38 21.30 19.39
N LEU A 246 -7.71 21.35 19.27
CA LEU A 246 -8.48 22.52 18.86
C LEU A 246 -9.27 23.08 20.05
N PRO A 247 -9.57 24.40 20.08
CA PRO A 247 -10.39 25.00 21.13
C PRO A 247 -11.84 24.49 21.10
N ALA A 248 -12.53 24.52 22.24
CA ALA A 248 -13.91 24.03 22.34
C ALA A 248 -14.93 24.84 21.52
N ASP A 249 -14.63 26.09 21.24
CA ASP A 249 -15.42 27.03 20.43
C ASP A 249 -14.92 27.15 19.00
N TYR A 250 -14.21 26.11 18.50
CA TYR A 250 -13.65 26.10 17.15
C TYR A 250 -14.73 26.21 16.07
N ASP A 251 -14.56 27.17 15.16
CA ASP A 251 -15.44 27.34 14.02
C ASP A 251 -15.09 26.36 12.90
N PHE A 252 -15.97 25.38 12.70
CA PHE A 252 -15.80 24.32 11.68
C PHE A 252 -15.71 24.86 10.24
N GLU A 253 -16.28 26.03 9.95
CA GLU A 253 -16.30 26.58 8.60
C GLU A 253 -15.13 27.54 8.32
N ALA A 254 -14.46 28.04 9.35
CA ALA A 254 -13.42 29.05 9.20
C ALA A 254 -12.20 28.59 8.41
N HIS A 255 -11.97 27.27 8.33
CA HIS A 255 -10.76 26.69 7.73
C HIS A 255 -11.02 25.59 6.69
N LYS A 256 -12.20 25.58 6.10
CA LYS A 256 -12.57 24.68 4.99
C LYS A 256 -12.35 25.31 3.62
#